data_01dbe550de92e7ef6aad19c0764f0553
#
_entry.id   01dbe550de92e7ef6aad19c0764f0553
#
_cell.length_a   1.000
_cell.length_b   1.000
_cell.length_c   1.000
_cell.angle_alpha   90.00
_cell.angle_beta   90.00
_cell.angle_gamma   90.00
#
_symmetry.space_group_name_H-M   'P 1'
#
loop_
_entity.id
_entity.type
_entity.pdbx_description
1 polymer ?
#
loop_
_entity_poly.entity_id
_entity_poly.type
_entity_poly.pdbx_seq_one_letter_code
_entity_poly.pdbx_strand_id
1 'polypeptide(L)'
;DLSHYYNKYYPLFKNVSWDKLQSVTISGDWELGFCAFCKIIGQISTSTQCFVIFTSLFSIIPYAHFIYRNSDDVVFSTVFFLGYHIFMMSMNVIRQAMAVGVILLGLEALKRKQYVKFAIYVVIATFFHTSAIIALLFILCDILTFKKNTVYILTIVTVGFSLVYRFLFEKIISISSLSN
;
A
#
# COMPACT_ATOMS: atom_id res chain seq x y z
N ASP A 1 13.35 -1.65 3.73
CA ASP A 1 14.41 -2.63 3.55
C ASP A 1 13.94 -4.02 4.00
N LEU A 2 13.90 -4.98 3.06
CA LEU A 2 13.45 -6.34 3.27
C LEU A 2 14.21 -7.01 4.43
N SER A 3 15.50 -6.76 4.56
CA SER A 3 16.35 -7.33 5.61
C SER A 3 15.86 -6.98 7.02
N HIS A 4 15.31 -5.80 7.20
CA HIS A 4 14.77 -5.32 8.46
C HIS A 4 13.51 -6.11 8.87
N TYR A 5 12.65 -6.43 7.88
CA TYR A 5 11.43 -7.20 8.11
C TYR A 5 11.74 -8.64 8.54
N TYR A 6 12.66 -9.34 7.89
CA TYR A 6 12.91 -10.74 8.20
C TYR A 6 13.87 -10.94 9.38
N ASN A 7 14.81 -10.01 9.64
CA ASN A 7 15.74 -10.15 10.77
C ASN A 7 15.15 -9.69 12.11
N LYS A 8 14.29 -8.66 12.09
CA LYS A 8 13.78 -8.05 13.32
C LYS A 8 12.30 -8.34 13.56
N TYR A 9 11.44 -8.05 12.59
CA TYR A 9 10.00 -8.04 12.81
C TYR A 9 9.35 -9.42 12.66
N TYR A 10 9.74 -10.20 11.68
CA TYR A 10 9.21 -11.55 11.52
C TYR A 10 9.50 -12.44 12.74
N PRO A 11 10.76 -12.52 13.28
CA PRO A 11 11.03 -13.24 14.50
C PRO A 11 10.23 -12.76 15.71
N LEU A 12 9.97 -11.47 15.79
CA LEU A 12 9.15 -10.89 16.86
C LEU A 12 7.69 -11.39 16.74
N PHE A 13 7.04 -11.18 15.61
CA PHE A 13 5.61 -11.45 15.45
C PHE A 13 5.27 -12.94 15.40
N LYS A 14 6.12 -13.80 14.84
CA LYS A 14 5.87 -15.24 14.82
C LYS A 14 5.78 -15.85 16.21
N ASN A 15 6.47 -15.27 17.20
CA ASN A 15 6.56 -15.79 18.58
C ASN A 15 5.53 -15.17 19.53
N VAL A 16 4.88 -14.06 19.16
CA VAL A 16 3.84 -13.42 20.00
C VAL A 16 2.61 -14.33 20.09
N SER A 17 1.98 -14.45 21.26
CA SER A 17 0.72 -15.18 21.41
C SER A 17 -0.45 -14.40 20.78
N TRP A 18 -1.52 -15.11 20.36
CA TRP A 18 -2.66 -14.48 19.66
C TRP A 18 -3.36 -13.42 20.53
N ASP A 19 -3.49 -13.65 21.83
CA ASP A 19 -4.08 -12.74 22.81
C ASP A 19 -3.28 -11.42 22.97
N LYS A 20 -1.97 -11.47 22.74
CA LYS A 20 -1.07 -10.31 22.84
C LYS A 20 -0.83 -9.61 21.50
N LEU A 21 -1.31 -10.17 20.39
CA LEU A 21 -1.05 -9.62 19.07
C LEU A 21 -1.58 -8.18 18.94
N GLN A 22 -2.78 -7.93 19.45
CA GLN A 22 -3.41 -6.61 19.41
C GLN A 22 -2.65 -5.57 20.26
N SER A 23 -2.11 -5.94 21.42
CA SER A 23 -1.33 -5.03 22.25
C SER A 23 -0.01 -4.63 21.58
N VAL A 24 0.61 -5.55 20.88
CA VAL A 24 1.87 -5.28 20.13
C VAL A 24 1.61 -4.36 18.93
N THR A 25 0.46 -4.48 18.26
CA THR A 25 0.10 -3.59 17.15
C THR A 25 -0.16 -2.16 17.64
N ILE A 26 -0.85 -1.98 18.76
CA ILE A 26 -1.17 -0.66 19.33
C ILE A 26 0.09 0.07 19.82
N SER A 27 1.03 -0.66 20.42
CA SER A 27 2.26 -0.07 20.97
C SER A 27 3.35 0.24 19.96
N GLY A 28 3.24 -0.29 18.72
CA GLY A 28 4.33 -0.26 17.75
C GLY A 28 3.99 0.27 16.35
N ASP A 29 2.85 0.90 16.13
CA ASP A 29 2.38 1.39 14.80
C ASP A 29 2.40 0.30 13.71
N TRP A 30 2.04 -0.95 14.10
CA TRP A 30 2.01 -2.09 13.20
C TRP A 30 0.57 -2.51 12.91
N GLU A 31 0.27 -2.70 11.65
CA GLU A 31 -1.06 -3.13 11.23
C GLU A 31 -1.29 -4.62 11.59
N LEU A 32 -2.46 -4.87 12.18
CA LEU A 32 -2.87 -6.18 12.69
C LEU A 32 -2.79 -7.28 11.63
N GLY A 33 -3.18 -6.98 10.39
CA GLY A 33 -3.18 -7.96 9.29
C GLY A 33 -1.76 -8.42 8.95
N PHE A 34 -0.79 -7.51 8.93
CA PHE A 34 0.61 -7.87 8.71
C PHE A 34 1.16 -8.73 9.84
N CYS A 35 0.87 -8.37 11.10
CA CYS A 35 1.31 -9.14 12.26
C CYS A 35 0.69 -10.54 12.28
N ALA A 36 -0.62 -10.65 11.98
CA ALA A 36 -1.31 -11.93 11.85
C ALA A 36 -0.74 -12.78 10.71
N PHE A 37 -0.43 -12.18 9.58
CA PHE A 37 0.22 -12.83 8.45
C PHE A 37 1.58 -13.43 8.84
N CYS A 38 2.44 -12.65 9.50
CA CYS A 38 3.72 -13.13 10.02
C CYS A 38 3.56 -14.32 10.96
N LYS A 39 2.55 -14.26 11.83
CA LYS A 39 2.26 -15.32 12.80
C LYS A 39 1.78 -16.59 12.12
N ILE A 40 0.88 -16.50 11.15
CA ILE A 40 0.40 -17.64 10.37
C ILE A 40 1.56 -18.34 9.66
N ILE A 41 2.44 -17.57 8.99
CA ILE A 41 3.63 -18.14 8.34
C ILE A 41 4.54 -18.81 9.38
N GLY A 42 4.72 -18.19 10.55
CA GLY A 42 5.52 -18.75 11.63
C GLY A 42 5.02 -20.09 12.19
N GLN A 43 3.70 -20.38 12.04
CA GLN A 43 3.13 -21.69 12.37
C GLN A 43 3.41 -22.75 11.29
N ILE A 44 3.58 -22.32 10.02
CA ILE A 44 3.91 -23.23 8.90
C ILE A 44 5.41 -23.55 8.92
N SER A 45 6.26 -22.55 9.14
CA SER A 45 7.71 -22.73 9.14
C SER A 45 8.39 -21.64 9.99
N THR A 46 9.43 -22.02 10.71
CA THR A 46 10.29 -21.07 11.43
C THR A 46 11.33 -20.40 10.54
N SER A 47 11.46 -20.87 9.29
CA SER A 47 12.46 -20.38 8.33
C SER A 47 12.13 -18.98 7.84
N THR A 48 13.10 -18.09 7.91
CA THR A 48 13.02 -16.75 7.33
C THR A 48 12.79 -16.79 5.81
N GLN A 49 13.35 -17.80 5.13
CA GLN A 49 13.16 -18.01 3.70
C GLN A 49 11.67 -18.22 3.35
N CYS A 50 10.96 -18.96 4.18
CA CYS A 50 9.53 -19.19 4.02
C CYS A 50 8.76 -17.87 4.10
N PHE A 51 9.08 -16.99 5.05
CA PHE A 51 8.50 -15.66 5.14
C PHE A 51 8.74 -14.84 3.87
N VAL A 52 9.97 -14.81 3.34
CA VAL A 52 10.31 -14.10 2.10
C VAL A 52 9.49 -14.62 0.92
N ILE A 53 9.36 -15.95 0.77
CA ILE A 53 8.58 -16.55 -0.31
C ILE A 53 7.11 -16.14 -0.22
N PHE A 54 6.47 -16.29 0.96
CA PHE A 54 5.05 -15.98 1.11
C PHE A 54 4.76 -14.49 0.95
N THR A 55 5.59 -13.60 1.47
CA THR A 55 5.42 -12.15 1.29
C THR A 55 5.60 -11.74 -0.18
N SER A 56 6.59 -12.32 -0.86
CA SER A 56 6.81 -12.07 -2.28
C SER A 56 5.63 -12.55 -3.13
N LEU A 57 5.15 -13.77 -2.90
CA LEU A 57 3.98 -14.30 -3.61
C LEU A 57 2.73 -13.46 -3.35
N PHE A 58 2.47 -13.10 -2.10
CA PHE A 58 1.31 -12.28 -1.73
C PHE A 58 1.35 -10.91 -2.41
N SER A 59 2.52 -10.32 -2.56
CA SER A 59 2.69 -9.04 -3.23
C SER A 59 2.64 -9.20 -4.76
N ILE A 60 3.40 -10.11 -5.36
CA ILE A 60 3.61 -10.16 -6.81
C ILE A 60 2.41 -10.73 -7.57
N ILE A 61 1.73 -11.76 -7.02
CA ILE A 61 0.61 -12.41 -7.72
C ILE A 61 -0.52 -11.42 -8.08
N PRO A 62 -0.98 -10.52 -7.17
CA PRO A 62 -1.98 -9.54 -7.53
C PRO A 62 -1.55 -8.57 -8.64
N TYR A 63 -0.28 -8.15 -8.64
CA TYR A 63 0.25 -7.29 -9.71
C TYR A 63 0.30 -8.02 -11.04
N ALA A 64 0.80 -9.26 -11.05
CA ALA A 64 0.83 -10.09 -12.26
C ALA A 64 -0.59 -10.35 -12.80
N HIS A 65 -1.53 -10.67 -11.92
CA HIS A 65 -2.94 -10.84 -12.29
C HIS A 65 -3.52 -9.55 -12.88
N PHE A 66 -3.26 -8.40 -12.25
CA PHE A 66 -3.72 -7.11 -12.73
C PHE A 66 -3.16 -6.78 -14.12
N ILE A 67 -1.85 -6.95 -14.34
CA ILE A 67 -1.20 -6.75 -15.63
C ILE A 67 -1.82 -7.67 -16.69
N TYR A 68 -1.93 -8.96 -16.40
CA TYR A 68 -2.49 -9.93 -17.32
C TYR A 68 -3.92 -9.60 -17.77
N ARG A 69 -4.76 -9.11 -16.85
CA ARG A 69 -6.18 -8.83 -17.11
C ARG A 69 -6.45 -7.47 -17.73
N ASN A 70 -5.56 -6.50 -17.57
CA ASN A 70 -5.84 -5.09 -17.82
C ASN A 70 -4.88 -4.44 -18.82
N SER A 71 -3.85 -5.15 -19.29
CA SER A 71 -2.90 -4.60 -20.26
C SER A 71 -3.25 -5.03 -21.69
N ASP A 72 -3.13 -4.11 -22.64
CA ASP A 72 -3.22 -4.40 -24.06
C ASP A 72 -1.99 -5.19 -24.54
N ASP A 73 -0.81 -4.87 -23.97
CA ASP A 73 0.45 -5.59 -24.18
C ASP A 73 1.02 -6.04 -22.83
N VAL A 74 0.82 -7.33 -22.52
CA VAL A 74 1.26 -7.94 -21.26
C VAL A 74 2.79 -7.96 -21.15
N VAL A 75 3.50 -8.20 -22.25
CA VAL A 75 4.97 -8.28 -22.26
C VAL A 75 5.55 -6.91 -21.95
N PHE A 76 5.12 -5.88 -22.69
CA PHE A 76 5.56 -4.51 -22.45
C PHE A 76 5.26 -4.05 -21.02
N SER A 77 4.04 -4.27 -20.54
CA SER A 77 3.64 -3.89 -19.18
C SER A 77 4.45 -4.63 -18.10
N THR A 78 4.80 -5.89 -18.33
CA THR A 78 5.66 -6.66 -17.42
C THR A 78 7.08 -6.10 -17.40
N VAL A 79 7.66 -5.82 -18.57
CA VAL A 79 8.99 -5.19 -18.66
C VAL A 79 9.00 -3.83 -17.97
N PHE A 80 7.93 -3.03 -18.18
CA PHE A 80 7.78 -1.73 -17.52
C PHE A 80 7.66 -1.86 -15.98
N PHE A 81 6.85 -2.81 -15.50
CA PHE A 81 6.72 -3.11 -14.07
C PHE A 81 8.06 -3.47 -13.42
N LEU A 82 8.84 -4.33 -14.09
CA LEU A 82 10.15 -4.74 -13.60
C LEU A 82 11.21 -3.62 -13.70
N GLY A 83 11.20 -2.86 -14.79
CA GLY A 83 12.21 -1.84 -15.08
C GLY A 83 11.97 -0.49 -14.40
N TYR A 84 10.73 -0.12 -14.13
CA TYR A 84 10.35 1.19 -13.57
C TYR A 84 10.35 1.25 -12.04
N HIS A 85 11.22 0.53 -11.37
CA HIS A 85 11.33 0.52 -9.89
C HIS A 85 10.09 0.03 -9.12
N ILE A 86 8.94 -0.21 -9.75
CA ILE A 86 7.72 -0.63 -9.04
C ILE A 86 7.95 -1.97 -8.35
N PHE A 87 8.59 -2.91 -9.04
CA PHE A 87 8.99 -4.20 -8.48
C PHE A 87 9.95 -4.03 -7.29
N MET A 88 11.00 -3.21 -7.44
CA MET A 88 11.97 -2.95 -6.38
C MET A 88 11.31 -2.27 -5.17
N MET A 89 10.41 -1.31 -5.41
CA MET A 89 9.64 -0.67 -4.34
C MET A 89 8.73 -1.67 -3.61
N SER A 90 8.10 -2.61 -4.32
CA SER A 90 7.26 -3.63 -3.67
C SER A 90 8.05 -4.53 -2.72
N MET A 91 9.35 -4.71 -2.95
CA MET A 91 10.23 -5.46 -2.05
C MET A 91 10.72 -4.61 -0.86
N ASN A 92 10.79 -3.30 -1.00
CA ASN A 92 11.23 -2.42 0.08
C ASN A 92 10.10 -2.04 1.05
N VAL A 93 8.91 -1.80 0.55
CA VAL A 93 7.74 -1.37 1.35
C VAL A 93 6.68 -2.48 1.40
N ILE A 94 7.06 -3.63 1.94
CA ILE A 94 6.28 -4.89 1.89
C ILE A 94 4.83 -4.69 2.31
N ARG A 95 4.56 -4.05 3.45
CA ARG A 95 3.19 -3.83 3.97
C ARG A 95 2.34 -3.04 2.98
N GLN A 96 2.90 -1.97 2.43
CA GLN A 96 2.24 -1.15 1.42
C GLN A 96 2.02 -1.93 0.12
N ALA A 97 3.01 -2.72 -0.32
CA ALA A 97 2.89 -3.56 -1.51
C ALA A 97 1.79 -4.61 -1.37
N MET A 98 1.68 -5.26 -0.21
CA MET A 98 0.60 -6.20 0.10
C MET A 98 -0.77 -5.50 0.06
N ALA A 99 -0.88 -4.31 0.68
CA ALA A 99 -2.12 -3.53 0.66
C ALA A 99 -2.52 -3.12 -0.76
N VAL A 100 -1.57 -2.61 -1.57
CA VAL A 100 -1.82 -2.29 -2.98
C VAL A 100 -2.22 -3.54 -3.77
N GLY A 101 -1.59 -4.68 -3.52
CA GLY A 101 -1.98 -5.95 -4.13
C GLY A 101 -3.45 -6.29 -3.87
N VAL A 102 -3.92 -6.16 -2.63
CA VAL A 102 -5.33 -6.36 -2.28
C VAL A 102 -6.25 -5.36 -3.01
N ILE A 103 -5.86 -4.09 -3.11
CA ILE A 103 -6.63 -3.07 -3.84
C ILE A 103 -6.70 -3.42 -5.34
N LEU A 104 -5.61 -3.88 -5.95
CA LEU A 104 -5.59 -4.29 -7.36
C LEU A 104 -6.59 -5.41 -7.65
N LEU A 105 -6.72 -6.40 -6.74
CA LEU A 105 -7.75 -7.45 -6.86
C LEU A 105 -9.18 -6.87 -6.78
N GLY A 106 -9.35 -5.79 -6.00
CA GLY A 106 -10.64 -5.10 -5.87
C GLY A 106 -11.03 -4.25 -7.08
N LEU A 107 -10.09 -3.84 -7.94
CA LEU A 107 -10.37 -2.93 -9.06
C LEU A 107 -11.37 -3.49 -10.08
N GLU A 108 -11.44 -4.81 -10.23
CA GLU A 108 -12.48 -5.45 -11.08
C GLU A 108 -13.90 -5.17 -10.54
N ALA A 109 -14.06 -5.14 -9.21
CA ALA A 109 -15.33 -4.78 -8.60
C ALA A 109 -15.67 -3.30 -8.83
N LEU A 110 -14.68 -2.41 -8.75
CA LEU A 110 -14.84 -0.99 -9.04
C LEU A 110 -15.27 -0.75 -10.50
N LYS A 111 -14.60 -1.40 -11.46
CA LYS A 111 -14.96 -1.34 -12.90
C LYS A 111 -16.40 -1.78 -13.15
N ARG A 112 -16.90 -2.74 -12.37
CA ARG A 112 -18.29 -3.21 -12.44
C ARG A 112 -19.27 -2.38 -11.62
N LYS A 113 -18.86 -1.22 -11.08
CA LYS A 113 -19.66 -0.35 -10.20
C LYS A 113 -20.14 -1.04 -8.90
N GLN A 114 -19.47 -2.11 -8.48
CA GLN A 114 -19.73 -2.83 -7.24
C GLN A 114 -18.98 -2.15 -6.08
N TYR A 115 -19.36 -0.92 -5.75
CA TYR A 115 -18.63 -0.07 -4.81
C TYR A 115 -18.49 -0.68 -3.41
N VAL A 116 -19.53 -1.35 -2.90
CA VAL A 116 -19.48 -2.03 -1.60
C VAL A 116 -18.42 -3.13 -1.60
N LYS A 117 -18.36 -3.92 -2.67
CA LYS A 117 -17.36 -4.98 -2.82
C LYS A 117 -15.94 -4.38 -2.88
N PHE A 118 -15.74 -3.31 -3.65
CA PHE A 118 -14.46 -2.63 -3.68
C PHE A 118 -14.07 -2.05 -2.31
N ALA A 119 -15.02 -1.43 -1.59
CA ALA A 119 -14.79 -0.92 -0.23
C ALA A 119 -14.34 -2.04 0.74
N ILE A 120 -14.89 -3.25 0.61
CA ILE A 120 -14.45 -4.41 1.41
C ILE A 120 -12.97 -4.73 1.13
N TYR A 121 -12.53 -4.71 -0.15
CA TYR A 121 -11.11 -4.90 -0.48
C TYR A 121 -10.24 -3.80 0.13
N VAL A 122 -10.70 -2.54 0.09
CA VAL A 122 -9.96 -1.43 0.72
C VAL A 122 -9.86 -1.61 2.23
N VAL A 123 -10.94 -2.01 2.91
CA VAL A 123 -10.91 -2.31 4.36
C VAL A 123 -9.93 -3.45 4.65
N ILE A 124 -9.93 -4.54 3.86
CA ILE A 124 -8.94 -5.61 4.01
C ILE A 124 -7.52 -5.07 3.81
N ALA A 125 -7.29 -4.22 2.81
CA ALA A 125 -6.00 -3.61 2.55
C ALA A 125 -5.49 -2.76 3.72
N THR A 126 -6.38 -2.05 4.44
CA THR A 126 -5.98 -1.25 5.61
C THR A 126 -5.42 -2.08 6.76
N PHE A 127 -5.76 -3.36 6.85
CA PHE A 127 -5.14 -4.27 7.82
C PHE A 127 -3.66 -4.55 7.52
N PHE A 128 -3.21 -4.34 6.28
CA PHE A 128 -1.80 -4.47 5.90
C PHE A 128 -1.09 -3.12 5.88
N HIS A 129 -1.80 -2.03 5.55
CA HIS A 129 -1.24 -0.69 5.57
C HIS A 129 -2.35 0.37 5.67
N THR A 130 -2.34 1.13 6.75
CA THR A 130 -3.41 2.07 7.12
C THR A 130 -3.73 3.08 6.02
N SER A 131 -2.70 3.60 5.30
CA SER A 131 -2.92 4.58 4.23
C SER A 131 -3.71 4.03 3.02
N ALA A 132 -3.92 2.70 2.93
CA ALA A 132 -4.74 2.09 1.90
C ALA A 132 -6.19 2.61 1.88
N ILE A 133 -6.69 3.17 3.00
CA ILE A 133 -8.01 3.81 3.08
C ILE A 133 -8.21 4.89 2.02
N ILE A 134 -7.13 5.55 1.59
CA ILE A 134 -7.15 6.58 0.55
C ILE A 134 -7.72 6.03 -0.77
N ALA A 135 -7.61 4.72 -1.02
CA ALA A 135 -8.16 4.10 -2.23
C ALA A 135 -9.70 4.19 -2.32
N LEU A 136 -10.42 4.50 -1.23
CA LEU A 136 -11.85 4.82 -1.30
C LEU A 136 -12.13 6.02 -2.20
N LEU A 137 -11.16 6.93 -2.38
CA LEU A 137 -11.29 8.05 -3.32
C LEU A 137 -11.49 7.58 -4.77
N PHE A 138 -11.09 6.36 -5.14
CA PHE A 138 -11.36 5.81 -6.47
C PHE A 138 -12.86 5.65 -6.72
N ILE A 139 -13.65 5.33 -5.69
CA ILE A 139 -15.13 5.30 -5.80
C ILE A 139 -15.64 6.71 -6.14
N LEU A 140 -15.13 7.71 -5.43
CA LEU A 140 -15.52 9.10 -5.66
C LEU A 140 -15.14 9.54 -7.09
N CYS A 141 -13.92 9.21 -7.53
CA CYS A 141 -13.46 9.51 -8.89
C CYS A 141 -14.31 8.81 -9.97
N ASP A 142 -14.80 7.59 -9.69
CA ASP A 142 -15.62 6.83 -10.64
C ASP A 142 -17.07 7.35 -10.71
N ILE A 143 -17.61 7.87 -9.60
CA ILE A 143 -18.95 8.47 -9.55
C ILE A 143 -18.95 9.89 -10.16
N LEU A 144 -17.88 10.65 -9.90
CA LEU A 144 -17.77 12.03 -10.39
C LEU A 144 -17.40 12.04 -11.88
N THR A 145 -18.33 12.56 -12.70
CA THR A 145 -18.03 12.85 -14.11
C THR A 145 -17.25 14.15 -14.20
N PHE A 146 -15.94 14.06 -14.33
CA PHE A 146 -15.10 15.24 -14.51
C PHE A 146 -15.23 15.79 -15.95
N LYS A 147 -15.80 16.99 -16.09
CA LYS A 147 -15.71 17.73 -17.34
C LYS A 147 -14.24 18.13 -17.59
N LYS A 148 -13.85 18.27 -18.86
CA LYS A 148 -12.48 18.66 -19.24
C LYS A 148 -11.98 19.90 -18.47
N ASN A 149 -12.84 20.91 -18.31
CA ASN A 149 -12.53 22.13 -17.57
C ASN A 149 -12.28 21.87 -16.07
N THR A 150 -12.96 20.91 -15.46
CA THR A 150 -12.76 20.54 -14.05
C THR A 150 -11.36 19.96 -13.84
N VAL A 151 -10.85 19.15 -14.79
CA VAL A 151 -9.50 18.61 -14.73
C VAL A 151 -8.45 19.73 -14.77
N TYR A 152 -8.62 20.71 -15.65
CA TYR A 152 -7.72 21.88 -15.69
C TYR A 152 -7.74 22.69 -14.39
N ILE A 153 -8.93 22.95 -13.83
CA ILE A 153 -9.07 23.67 -12.56
C ILE A 153 -8.38 22.89 -11.44
N LEU A 154 -8.62 21.59 -11.32
CA LEU A 154 -7.97 20.75 -10.31
C LEU A 154 -6.44 20.76 -10.45
N THR A 155 -5.93 20.67 -11.69
CA THR A 155 -4.49 20.74 -11.95
C THR A 155 -3.89 22.07 -11.49
N ILE A 156 -4.53 23.19 -11.84
CA ILE A 156 -4.09 24.54 -11.44
C ILE A 156 -4.12 24.68 -9.90
N VAL A 157 -5.21 24.22 -9.26
CA VAL A 157 -5.34 24.26 -7.79
C VAL A 157 -4.26 23.42 -7.13
N THR A 158 -3.98 22.20 -7.63
CA THR A 158 -2.94 21.32 -7.07
C THR A 158 -1.54 21.93 -7.20
N VAL A 159 -1.22 22.49 -8.37
CA VAL A 159 0.06 23.19 -8.60
C VAL A 159 0.15 24.43 -7.69
N GLY A 160 -0.90 25.24 -7.63
CA GLY A 160 -0.94 26.42 -6.75
C GLY A 160 -0.78 26.05 -5.28
N PHE A 161 -1.48 25.00 -4.81
CA PHE A 161 -1.34 24.49 -3.45
C PHE A 161 0.08 23.99 -3.15
N SER A 162 0.69 23.27 -4.10
CA SER A 162 2.07 22.78 -3.96
C SER A 162 3.08 23.93 -3.80
N LEU A 163 2.93 25.02 -4.55
CA LEU A 163 3.77 26.19 -4.45
C LEU A 163 3.59 26.93 -3.10
N VAL A 164 2.33 27.10 -2.67
CA VAL A 164 2.01 27.74 -1.39
C VAL A 164 2.51 26.88 -0.21
N TYR A 165 2.29 25.56 -0.28
CA TYR A 165 2.76 24.65 0.76
C TYR A 165 4.28 24.72 0.94
N ARG A 166 5.03 24.72 -0.16
CA ARG A 166 6.50 24.86 -0.13
C ARG A 166 6.92 26.16 0.55
N PHE A 167 6.31 27.28 0.16
CA PHE A 167 6.60 28.59 0.75
C PHE A 167 6.29 28.63 2.26
N LEU A 168 5.13 28.09 2.68
CA LEU A 168 4.75 28.05 4.09
C LEU A 168 5.70 27.14 4.89
N PHE A 169 6.08 26.00 4.33
CA PHE A 169 6.97 25.04 4.99
C PHE A 169 8.37 25.65 5.22
N GLU A 170 8.94 26.30 4.21
CA GLU A 170 10.22 27.01 4.33
C GLU A 170 10.15 28.12 5.39
N LYS A 171 9.04 28.85 5.47
CA LYS A 171 8.84 29.91 6.46
C LYS A 171 8.69 29.36 7.89
N ILE A 172 7.98 28.23 8.07
CA ILE A 172 7.86 27.58 9.38
C ILE A 172 9.22 27.08 9.87
N ILE A 173 10.02 26.46 9.01
CA ILE A 173 11.37 26.00 9.36
C ILE A 173 12.25 27.17 9.75
N SER A 174 12.21 28.28 9.01
CA SER A 174 13.02 29.47 9.33
C SER A 174 12.67 30.06 10.70
N ILE A 175 11.40 30.06 11.07
CA ILE A 175 10.94 30.53 12.38
C ILE A 175 11.40 29.58 13.50
N SER A 176 11.29 28.26 13.29
CA SER A 176 11.72 27.28 14.28
C SER A 176 13.25 27.27 14.49
N SER A 177 14.02 27.60 13.47
CA SER A 177 15.48 27.71 13.56
C SER A 177 15.96 28.99 14.26
N LEU A 178 15.09 30.02 14.38
CA LEU A 178 15.37 31.25 15.12
C LEU A 178 15.01 31.17 16.62
N SER A 179 14.30 30.11 17.03
CA SER A 179 13.85 29.90 18.41
C SER A 179 14.76 28.94 19.21
N ASN A 180 15.82 28.43 18.60
CA ASN A 180 16.91 27.68 19.23
C ASN A 180 18.21 28.49 19.20
#